data_b36b0ebe2185117ef3c928ef680303b4
#
_entry.id   b36b0ebe2185117ef3c928ef680303b4
#
_cell.length_a   1.000
_cell.length_b   1.000
_cell.length_c   1.000
_cell.angle_alpha   90.00
_cell.angle_beta   90.00
_cell.angle_gamma   90.00
#
_symmetry.space_group_name_H-M   'P 1'
#
loop_
_entity.id
_entity.type
_entity.pdbx_description
1 polymer ?
#
loop_
_entity_poly.entity_id
_entity_poly.type
_entity_poly.pdbx_seq_one_letter_code
_entity_poly.pdbx_strand_id
1 'polypeptide(L)'
;MGKDLVTDEITVIMPAYNAERLLPATLDSILLQTYKNWHLIVVNDGSTDKTADILDEYSSKYKNIEYITIKNTGSARIPRLKAASLSNSEWICNIDSDDIIESTYLEKLVIQAKKTNSDIVSPTMHYTTFEGEVFNQVPDKGFDFNQVLTGKDAAFLTFKQGSGSMIACNGMLCRKELYDELLKDVTSSSYVYQDEVDFFFILLRANRVAFSDAKYTYFKNDNSVTPVSYTHLT
;
A
#
# COMPACT_ATOMS: atom_id res chain seq x y z
N MET A 1 6.02 32.63 -13.20
CA MET A 1 6.46 31.54 -14.10
C MET A 1 6.22 30.24 -13.31
N GLY A 2 5.06 29.60 -13.53
CA GLY A 2 4.77 28.31 -12.92
C GLY A 2 5.73 27.29 -13.49
N LYS A 3 6.51 26.63 -12.62
CA LYS A 3 7.14 25.37 -12.98
C LYS A 3 5.99 24.43 -13.27
N ASP A 4 5.90 23.93 -14.49
CA ASP A 4 5.05 22.81 -14.83
C ASP A 4 5.29 21.75 -13.76
N LEU A 5 4.22 21.43 -13.00
CA LEU A 5 4.21 20.30 -12.11
C LEU A 5 4.36 19.09 -13.04
N VAL A 6 5.60 18.59 -13.18
CA VAL A 6 5.84 17.27 -13.73
C VAL A 6 5.00 16.36 -12.85
N THR A 7 3.90 15.91 -13.39
CA THR A 7 2.95 15.07 -12.67
C THR A 7 3.59 13.70 -12.60
N ASP A 8 4.22 13.40 -11.46
CA ASP A 8 4.79 12.09 -11.21
C ASP A 8 3.66 11.06 -11.29
N GLU A 9 3.75 10.13 -12.19
CA GLU A 9 2.77 9.06 -12.30
C GLU A 9 2.92 8.09 -11.14
N ILE A 10 1.79 7.70 -10.57
CA ILE A 10 1.72 6.69 -9.51
C ILE A 10 1.11 5.41 -10.09
N THR A 11 1.81 4.29 -9.98
CA THR A 11 1.14 3.00 -10.11
C THR A 11 0.62 2.56 -8.74
N VAL A 12 -0.69 2.48 -8.62
CA VAL A 12 -1.32 1.76 -7.51
C VAL A 12 -1.25 0.27 -7.82
N ILE A 13 -0.71 -0.54 -6.92
CA ILE A 13 -0.63 -1.99 -7.06
C ILE A 13 -1.56 -2.64 -6.05
N MET A 14 -2.31 -3.66 -6.49
CA MET A 14 -3.33 -4.32 -5.67
C MET A 14 -3.31 -5.82 -5.87
N PRO A 15 -2.96 -6.62 -4.83
CA PRO A 15 -3.24 -8.04 -4.82
C PRO A 15 -4.72 -8.26 -4.52
N ALA A 16 -5.37 -9.19 -5.21
CA ALA A 16 -6.77 -9.54 -4.94
C ALA A 16 -6.96 -11.05 -4.94
N TYR A 17 -7.60 -11.57 -3.89
CA TYR A 17 -8.01 -12.98 -3.80
C TYR A 17 -9.32 -13.11 -3.05
N ASN A 18 -10.37 -13.63 -3.71
CA ASN A 18 -11.70 -13.80 -3.14
C ASN A 18 -12.21 -12.53 -2.44
N ALA A 19 -12.13 -11.41 -3.15
CA ALA A 19 -12.39 -10.05 -2.62
C ALA A 19 -13.78 -9.51 -3.05
N GLU A 20 -14.69 -10.34 -3.60
CA GLU A 20 -15.97 -9.88 -4.18
C GLU A 20 -16.76 -8.93 -3.28
N ARG A 21 -16.65 -9.09 -1.96
CA ARG A 21 -17.42 -8.31 -0.99
C ARG A 21 -16.93 -6.87 -0.83
N LEU A 22 -15.62 -6.65 -0.81
CA LEU A 22 -15.01 -5.36 -0.42
C LEU A 22 -14.36 -4.63 -1.60
N LEU A 23 -13.93 -5.37 -2.62
CA LEU A 23 -13.25 -4.83 -3.79
C LEU A 23 -13.99 -3.65 -4.46
N PRO A 24 -15.32 -3.65 -4.64
CA PRO A 24 -16.00 -2.50 -5.23
C PRO A 24 -15.78 -1.20 -4.43
N ALA A 25 -15.88 -1.25 -3.10
CA ALA A 25 -15.68 -0.08 -2.25
C ALA A 25 -14.22 0.41 -2.30
N THR A 26 -13.26 -0.51 -2.36
CA THR A 26 -11.83 -0.19 -2.53
C THR A 26 -11.58 0.50 -3.87
N LEU A 27 -12.08 -0.06 -4.98
CA LEU A 27 -11.94 0.51 -6.31
C LEU A 27 -12.59 1.90 -6.42
N ASP A 28 -13.79 2.06 -5.84
CA ASP A 28 -14.47 3.36 -5.81
C ASP A 28 -13.66 4.41 -5.03
N SER A 29 -13.01 4.03 -3.92
CA SER A 29 -12.15 4.95 -3.16
C SER A 29 -10.94 5.43 -3.95
N ILE A 30 -10.40 4.59 -4.84
CA ILE A 30 -9.29 4.95 -5.75
C ILE A 30 -9.81 5.86 -6.89
N LEU A 31 -10.96 5.59 -7.44
CA LEU A 31 -11.59 6.43 -8.47
C LEU A 31 -11.89 7.84 -7.98
N LEU A 32 -12.21 7.99 -6.68
CA LEU A 32 -12.50 9.28 -6.04
C LEU A 32 -11.25 10.12 -5.75
N GLN A 33 -10.03 9.65 -6.01
CA GLN A 33 -8.82 10.40 -5.73
C GLN A 33 -8.79 11.76 -6.45
N THR A 34 -8.37 12.82 -5.71
CA THR A 34 -8.16 14.17 -6.27
C THR A 34 -6.95 14.23 -7.18
N TYR A 35 -5.88 13.53 -6.83
CA TYR A 35 -4.72 13.32 -7.70
C TYR A 35 -5.11 12.41 -8.86
N LYS A 36 -4.96 12.89 -10.12
CA LYS A 36 -5.48 12.17 -11.30
C LYS A 36 -4.44 11.40 -12.11
N ASN A 37 -3.15 11.63 -11.85
CA ASN A 37 -2.09 10.96 -12.60
C ASN A 37 -1.69 9.63 -11.93
N TRP A 38 -2.63 8.70 -11.91
CA TRP A 38 -2.43 7.36 -11.38
C TRP A 38 -2.95 6.28 -12.34
N HIS A 39 -2.36 5.12 -12.23
CA HIS A 39 -2.74 3.90 -12.91
C HIS A 39 -2.86 2.76 -11.89
N LEU A 40 -3.92 1.96 -11.95
CA LEU A 40 -4.13 0.83 -11.05
C LEU A 40 -3.84 -0.48 -11.79
N ILE A 41 -2.95 -1.29 -11.21
CA ILE A 41 -2.67 -2.66 -11.66
C ILE A 41 -3.13 -3.62 -10.57
N VAL A 42 -4.17 -4.40 -10.88
CA VAL A 42 -4.68 -5.45 -9.99
C VAL A 42 -4.14 -6.80 -10.45
N VAL A 43 -3.64 -7.60 -9.52
CA VAL A 43 -3.28 -9.00 -9.79
C VAL A 43 -4.24 -9.90 -9.02
N ASN A 44 -5.18 -10.51 -9.75
CA ASN A 44 -6.10 -11.51 -9.24
C ASN A 44 -5.36 -12.84 -9.05
N ASP A 45 -5.20 -13.26 -7.80
CA ASP A 45 -4.47 -14.48 -7.40
C ASP A 45 -5.35 -15.73 -7.49
N GLY A 46 -6.00 -15.93 -8.65
CA GLY A 46 -6.80 -17.11 -8.91
C GLY A 46 -8.06 -17.19 -8.05
N SER A 47 -8.79 -16.10 -7.89
CA SER A 47 -10.07 -16.06 -7.17
C SER A 47 -11.09 -17.03 -7.75
N THR A 48 -11.95 -17.56 -6.89
CA THR A 48 -13.02 -18.51 -7.21
C THR A 48 -14.43 -17.93 -7.00
N ASP A 49 -14.49 -16.69 -6.50
CA ASP A 49 -15.71 -15.90 -6.33
C ASP A 49 -15.89 -14.91 -7.51
N LYS A 50 -16.72 -13.88 -7.34
CA LYS A 50 -16.99 -12.88 -8.39
C LYS A 50 -15.91 -11.79 -8.54
N THR A 51 -14.74 -11.96 -7.92
CA THR A 51 -13.66 -10.96 -8.01
C THR A 51 -13.27 -10.68 -9.47
N ALA A 52 -13.15 -11.72 -10.32
CA ALA A 52 -12.80 -11.52 -11.72
C ALA A 52 -13.88 -10.75 -12.50
N ASP A 53 -15.16 -11.07 -12.26
CA ASP A 53 -16.28 -10.37 -12.93
C ASP A 53 -16.30 -8.87 -12.58
N ILE A 54 -16.02 -8.53 -11.32
CA ILE A 54 -15.91 -7.14 -10.85
C ILE A 54 -14.74 -6.44 -11.55
N LEU A 55 -13.58 -7.09 -11.63
CA LEU A 55 -12.41 -6.53 -12.29
C LEU A 55 -12.65 -6.32 -13.80
N ASP A 56 -13.35 -7.24 -14.47
CA ASP A 56 -13.76 -7.08 -15.87
C ASP A 56 -14.65 -5.83 -16.05
N GLU A 57 -15.62 -5.64 -15.17
CA GLU A 57 -16.51 -4.49 -15.21
C GLU A 57 -15.71 -3.17 -15.07
N TYR A 58 -14.86 -3.07 -14.04
CA TYR A 58 -14.12 -1.82 -13.77
C TYR A 58 -13.07 -1.54 -14.84
N SER A 59 -12.31 -2.52 -15.30
CA SER A 59 -11.28 -2.33 -16.33
C SER A 59 -11.88 -2.00 -17.71
N SER A 60 -13.07 -2.51 -18.02
CA SER A 60 -13.78 -2.13 -19.25
C SER A 60 -14.28 -0.68 -19.23
N LYS A 61 -14.62 -0.15 -18.05
CA LYS A 61 -15.19 1.18 -17.85
C LYS A 61 -14.13 2.27 -17.66
N TYR A 62 -13.00 1.93 -17.02
CA TYR A 62 -11.97 2.89 -16.63
C TYR A 62 -10.60 2.51 -17.23
N LYS A 63 -10.09 3.34 -18.16
CA LYS A 63 -8.86 3.07 -18.92
C LYS A 63 -7.58 3.05 -18.07
N ASN A 64 -7.63 3.63 -16.88
CA ASN A 64 -6.52 3.66 -15.91
C ASN A 64 -6.58 2.52 -14.89
N ILE A 65 -7.44 1.53 -15.12
CA ILE A 65 -7.52 0.29 -14.34
C ILE A 65 -7.25 -0.87 -15.28
N GLU A 66 -6.25 -1.67 -14.95
CA GLU A 66 -5.97 -2.93 -15.61
C GLU A 66 -5.81 -4.06 -14.61
N TYR A 67 -6.06 -5.29 -15.03
CA TYR A 67 -5.80 -6.44 -14.20
C TYR A 67 -5.28 -7.63 -15.00
N ILE A 68 -4.61 -8.52 -14.30
CA ILE A 68 -4.24 -9.85 -14.79
C ILE A 68 -4.65 -10.89 -13.77
N THR A 69 -4.97 -12.11 -14.25
CA THR A 69 -5.19 -13.27 -13.39
C THR A 69 -4.00 -14.21 -13.46
N ILE A 70 -3.55 -14.66 -12.29
CA ILE A 70 -2.51 -15.68 -12.15
C ILE A 70 -3.08 -16.92 -11.45
N LYS A 71 -2.33 -18.02 -11.45
CA LYS A 71 -2.69 -19.18 -10.63
C LYS A 71 -2.47 -18.83 -9.16
N ASN A 72 -3.43 -19.22 -8.30
CA ASN A 72 -3.35 -18.96 -6.87
C ASN A 72 -1.98 -19.35 -6.29
N THR A 73 -1.35 -18.40 -5.62
CA THR A 73 -0.01 -18.53 -5.04
C THR A 73 -0.04 -18.77 -3.53
N GLY A 74 -1.21 -18.55 -2.91
CA GLY A 74 -1.40 -18.65 -1.46
C GLY A 74 -0.76 -17.50 -0.66
N SER A 75 -0.39 -16.40 -1.33
CA SER A 75 0.30 -15.26 -0.70
C SER A 75 -0.01 -13.97 -1.44
N ALA A 76 -0.28 -12.89 -0.72
CA ALA A 76 -0.43 -11.55 -1.30
C ALA A 76 0.88 -10.99 -1.89
N ARG A 77 2.03 -11.53 -1.46
CA ARG A 77 3.37 -11.10 -1.91
C ARG A 77 3.57 -11.27 -3.41
N ILE A 78 3.33 -12.47 -3.93
CA ILE A 78 3.61 -12.77 -5.35
C ILE A 78 2.77 -11.89 -6.28
N PRO A 79 1.43 -11.76 -6.11
CA PRO A 79 0.64 -10.84 -6.91
C PRO A 79 1.08 -9.38 -6.74
N ARG A 80 1.48 -8.93 -5.54
CA ARG A 80 1.98 -7.57 -5.31
C ARG A 80 3.28 -7.30 -6.09
N LEU A 81 4.27 -8.20 -6.00
CA LEU A 81 5.52 -8.09 -6.74
C LEU A 81 5.29 -8.19 -8.27
N LYS A 82 4.34 -9.02 -8.70
CA LYS A 82 3.95 -9.11 -10.11
C LYS A 82 3.38 -7.79 -10.61
N ALA A 83 2.47 -7.15 -9.85
CA ALA A 83 1.95 -5.82 -10.19
C ALA A 83 3.08 -4.78 -10.25
N ALA A 84 3.97 -4.75 -9.26
CA ALA A 84 5.13 -3.85 -9.25
C ALA A 84 6.04 -4.05 -10.47
N SER A 85 6.23 -5.29 -10.92
CA SER A 85 7.06 -5.60 -12.11
C SER A 85 6.47 -5.09 -13.43
N LEU A 86 5.17 -4.84 -13.48
CA LEU A 86 4.46 -4.31 -14.65
C LEU A 86 4.43 -2.78 -14.69
N SER A 87 4.71 -2.14 -13.56
CA SER A 87 4.72 -0.68 -13.46
C SER A 87 5.88 -0.06 -14.23
N ASN A 88 5.60 1.05 -14.91
CA ASN A 88 6.60 1.94 -15.53
C ASN A 88 6.61 3.34 -14.89
N SER A 89 5.82 3.57 -13.83
CA SER A 89 5.72 4.84 -13.14
C SER A 89 6.94 5.08 -12.24
N GLU A 90 7.16 6.33 -11.85
CA GLU A 90 8.21 6.71 -10.90
C GLU A 90 7.87 6.26 -9.47
N TRP A 91 6.58 6.20 -9.15
CA TRP A 91 6.07 5.89 -7.82
C TRP A 91 5.17 4.66 -7.82
N ILE A 92 5.26 3.88 -6.76
CA ILE A 92 4.36 2.78 -6.44
C ILE A 92 3.65 3.07 -5.12
N CYS A 93 2.34 2.80 -5.09
CA CYS A 93 1.53 2.81 -3.89
C CYS A 93 0.78 1.47 -3.78
N ASN A 94 1.04 0.66 -2.75
CA ASN A 94 0.30 -0.58 -2.60
C ASN A 94 -0.97 -0.38 -1.76
N ILE A 95 -2.09 -0.89 -2.26
CA ILE A 95 -3.39 -0.83 -1.59
C ILE A 95 -4.00 -2.23 -1.63
N ASP A 96 -4.40 -2.76 -0.48
CA ASP A 96 -5.03 -4.07 -0.42
C ASP A 96 -6.50 -4.00 -0.87
N SER A 97 -7.03 -5.10 -1.41
CA SER A 97 -8.33 -5.15 -2.09
C SER A 97 -9.55 -5.07 -1.16
N ASP A 98 -9.31 -4.95 0.13
CA ASP A 98 -10.33 -4.87 1.19
C ASP A 98 -10.23 -3.61 2.06
N ASP A 99 -9.38 -2.64 1.66
CA ASP A 99 -9.12 -1.41 2.38
C ASP A 99 -9.65 -0.17 1.64
N ILE A 100 -9.76 0.95 2.35
CA ILE A 100 -10.28 2.20 1.81
C ILE A 100 -9.31 3.35 2.09
N ILE A 101 -9.12 4.22 1.08
CA ILE A 101 -8.32 5.42 1.20
C ILE A 101 -9.20 6.67 1.09
N GLU A 102 -8.83 7.75 1.81
CA GLU A 102 -9.52 9.03 1.67
C GLU A 102 -9.32 9.65 0.28
N SER A 103 -10.23 10.51 -0.16
CA SER A 103 -10.20 11.07 -1.53
C SER A 103 -8.97 11.93 -1.85
N THR A 104 -8.27 12.46 -0.86
CA THR A 104 -7.05 13.26 -1.01
C THR A 104 -5.76 12.47 -0.74
N TYR A 105 -5.87 11.15 -0.60
CA TYR A 105 -4.79 10.28 -0.15
C TYR A 105 -3.53 10.38 -1.01
N LEU A 106 -3.65 10.10 -2.30
CA LEU A 106 -2.51 10.12 -3.22
C LEU A 106 -1.91 11.53 -3.35
N GLU A 107 -2.74 12.56 -3.34
CA GLU A 107 -2.30 13.96 -3.39
C GLU A 107 -1.45 14.34 -2.18
N LYS A 108 -1.90 14.00 -0.96
CA LYS A 108 -1.17 14.23 0.28
C LYS A 108 0.18 13.53 0.30
N LEU A 109 0.22 12.27 -0.15
CA LEU A 109 1.47 11.51 -0.22
C LEU A 109 2.47 12.15 -1.18
N VAL A 110 2.04 12.54 -2.39
CA VAL A 110 2.91 13.19 -3.38
C VAL A 110 3.41 14.56 -2.89
N ILE A 111 2.52 15.38 -2.31
CA ILE A 111 2.90 16.67 -1.75
C ILE A 111 3.99 16.47 -0.68
N GLN A 112 3.80 15.51 0.21
CA GLN A 112 4.77 15.24 1.28
C GLN A 112 6.09 14.70 0.73
N ALA A 113 6.07 13.79 -0.25
CA ALA A 113 7.26 13.29 -0.91
C ALA A 113 8.10 14.42 -1.52
N LYS A 114 7.45 15.33 -2.25
CA LYS A 114 8.12 16.50 -2.85
C LYS A 114 8.64 17.49 -1.81
N LYS A 115 7.82 17.81 -0.81
CA LYS A 115 8.17 18.74 0.28
C LYS A 115 9.43 18.27 1.02
N THR A 116 9.54 16.98 1.26
CA THR A 116 10.62 16.39 2.07
C THR A 116 11.74 15.78 1.24
N ASN A 117 11.60 15.72 -0.08
CA ASN A 117 12.48 14.98 -0.98
C ASN A 117 12.72 13.55 -0.49
N SER A 118 11.64 12.83 -0.19
CA SER A 118 11.70 11.49 0.41
C SER A 118 11.49 10.40 -0.63
N ASP A 119 12.08 9.23 -0.38
CA ASP A 119 11.96 8.04 -1.22
C ASP A 119 10.71 7.23 -0.85
N ILE A 120 10.29 7.37 0.41
CA ILE A 120 9.10 6.72 0.97
C ILE A 120 8.29 7.76 1.75
N VAL A 121 6.97 7.71 1.61
CA VAL A 121 6.02 8.42 2.47
C VAL A 121 5.05 7.40 3.06
N SER A 122 5.08 7.27 4.40
CA SER A 122 4.17 6.43 5.15
C SER A 122 2.87 7.18 5.44
N PRO A 123 1.70 6.57 5.21
CA PRO A 123 0.41 7.17 5.53
C PRO A 123 0.10 7.11 7.03
N THR A 124 -1.04 7.64 7.42
CA THR A 124 -1.69 7.36 8.69
C THR A 124 -2.68 6.20 8.54
N MET A 125 -2.36 5.07 9.18
CA MET A 125 -3.24 3.90 9.24
C MET A 125 -4.31 4.08 10.31
N HIS A 126 -5.56 3.87 9.94
CA HIS A 126 -6.68 3.77 10.86
C HIS A 126 -7.19 2.32 10.87
N TYR A 127 -6.98 1.63 11.97
CA TYR A 127 -7.52 0.28 12.18
C TYR A 127 -8.96 0.41 12.65
N THR A 128 -9.88 -0.12 11.86
CA THR A 128 -11.31 0.19 11.99
C THR A 128 -12.12 -1.11 12.01
N THR A 129 -13.19 -1.16 12.81
CA THR A 129 -14.20 -2.21 12.71
C THR A 129 -15.11 -1.95 11.51
N PHE A 130 -15.90 -2.96 11.09
CA PHE A 130 -16.87 -2.76 9.99
C PHE A 130 -17.99 -1.77 10.36
N GLU A 131 -18.23 -1.53 11.64
CA GLU A 131 -19.15 -0.52 12.15
C GLU A 131 -18.57 0.90 12.10
N GLY A 132 -17.29 1.03 11.72
CA GLY A 132 -16.62 2.33 11.57
C GLY A 132 -15.95 2.85 12.84
N GLU A 133 -15.83 2.03 13.89
CA GLU A 133 -15.10 2.40 15.09
C GLU A 133 -13.59 2.25 14.86
N VAL A 134 -12.82 3.34 15.04
CA VAL A 134 -11.35 3.34 14.97
C VAL A 134 -10.81 2.92 16.33
N PHE A 135 -10.23 1.73 16.42
CA PHE A 135 -9.67 1.20 17.67
C PHE A 135 -8.16 1.39 17.80
N ASN A 136 -7.47 1.68 16.69
CA ASN A 136 -6.04 2.00 16.68
C ASN A 136 -5.68 2.94 15.54
N GLN A 137 -4.62 3.70 15.69
CA GLN A 137 -4.08 4.59 14.65
C GLN A 137 -2.54 4.56 14.69
N VAL A 138 -1.91 4.53 13.51
CA VAL A 138 -0.46 4.57 13.35
C VAL A 138 -0.09 5.58 12.27
N PRO A 139 0.79 6.55 12.52
CA PRO A 139 1.35 6.89 13.83
C PRO A 139 0.31 7.44 14.81
N ASP A 140 0.66 7.46 16.10
CA ASP A 140 -0.23 7.94 17.16
C ASP A 140 -0.68 9.38 16.94
N LYS A 141 -1.82 9.74 17.56
CA LYS A 141 -2.32 11.12 17.56
C LYS A 141 -1.28 12.09 18.12
N GLY A 142 -1.06 13.20 17.41
CA GLY A 142 -0.06 14.21 17.79
C GLY A 142 1.34 13.98 17.22
N PHE A 143 1.48 13.00 16.33
CA PHE A 143 2.73 12.76 15.61
C PHE A 143 3.15 13.99 14.78
N ASP A 144 4.46 14.32 14.81
CA ASP A 144 5.01 15.40 13.99
C ASP A 144 5.32 14.92 12.56
N PHE A 145 4.45 15.24 11.62
CA PHE A 145 4.61 14.91 10.21
C PHE A 145 5.73 15.68 9.49
N ASN A 146 6.43 16.60 10.17
CA ASN A 146 7.63 17.24 9.61
C ASN A 146 8.89 16.39 9.79
N GLN A 147 8.81 15.30 10.56
CA GLN A 147 9.93 14.38 10.73
C GLN A 147 10.28 13.69 9.40
N VAL A 148 11.57 13.57 9.16
CA VAL A 148 12.12 12.74 8.08
C VAL A 148 13.22 11.88 8.69
N LEU A 149 13.10 10.58 8.52
CA LEU A 149 14.03 9.58 9.04
C LEU A 149 14.92 9.05 7.91
N THR A 150 16.07 8.50 8.28
CA THR A 150 16.76 7.57 7.36
C THR A 150 15.99 6.25 7.31
N GLY A 151 16.13 5.50 6.22
CA GLY A 151 15.49 4.19 6.13
C GLY A 151 15.90 3.24 7.25
N LYS A 152 17.16 3.32 7.71
CA LYS A 152 17.66 2.54 8.85
C LYS A 152 16.99 2.92 10.16
N ASP A 153 16.83 4.22 10.43
CA ASP A 153 16.15 4.69 11.64
C ASP A 153 14.67 4.31 11.61
N ALA A 154 14.04 4.45 10.45
CA ALA A 154 12.66 4.05 10.23
C ALA A 154 12.47 2.54 10.48
N ALA A 155 13.32 1.70 9.92
CA ALA A 155 13.30 0.25 10.14
C ALA A 155 13.54 -0.10 11.61
N PHE A 156 14.50 0.56 12.28
CA PHE A 156 14.79 0.33 13.70
C PHE A 156 13.61 0.70 14.59
N LEU A 157 12.96 1.84 14.35
CA LEU A 157 11.79 2.26 15.12
C LEU A 157 10.61 1.30 14.93
N THR A 158 10.38 0.84 13.70
CA THR A 158 9.36 -0.16 13.39
C THR A 158 9.61 -1.46 14.17
N PHE A 159 10.84 -1.92 14.18
CA PHE A 159 11.22 -3.14 14.90
C PHE A 159 11.11 -3.00 16.43
N LYS A 160 11.55 -1.84 16.98
CA LYS A 160 11.57 -1.59 18.43
C LYS A 160 10.18 -1.50 19.03
N GLN A 161 9.21 -0.98 18.29
CA GLN A 161 7.84 -0.78 18.79
C GLN A 161 6.95 -2.02 18.62
N GLY A 162 7.44 -3.06 17.96
CA GLY A 162 6.68 -4.28 17.71
C GLY A 162 5.42 -3.99 16.89
N SER A 163 4.30 -4.59 17.27
CA SER A 163 3.00 -4.38 16.59
C SER A 163 2.44 -2.95 16.68
N GLY A 164 3.06 -2.06 17.45
CA GLY A 164 2.77 -0.61 17.50
C GLY A 164 3.63 0.18 16.51
N SER A 165 3.97 -0.38 15.36
CA SER A 165 4.83 0.21 14.34
C SER A 165 4.46 1.65 14.01
N MET A 166 5.44 2.54 13.97
CA MET A 166 5.25 3.93 13.49
C MET A 166 5.03 4.00 11.98
N ILE A 167 5.31 2.92 11.25
CA ILE A 167 5.33 2.89 9.80
C ILE A 167 4.38 1.81 9.31
N ALA A 168 3.42 2.21 8.50
CA ALA A 168 2.49 1.30 7.86
C ALA A 168 3.18 0.57 6.69
N CYS A 169 3.08 -0.75 6.65
CA CYS A 169 3.54 -1.55 5.51
C CYS A 169 2.67 -1.32 4.27
N ASN A 170 1.36 -1.16 4.48
CA ASN A 170 0.39 -0.93 3.42
C ASN A 170 0.18 0.56 3.18
N GLY A 171 -0.17 0.91 1.96
CA GLY A 171 -0.50 2.28 1.59
C GLY A 171 0.68 3.21 1.36
N MET A 172 1.92 2.80 1.59
CA MET A 172 3.08 3.66 1.35
C MET A 172 3.16 4.12 -0.10
N LEU A 173 3.52 5.38 -0.29
CA LEU A 173 4.09 5.86 -1.55
C LEU A 173 5.59 5.60 -1.53
N CYS A 174 6.10 4.86 -2.52
CA CYS A 174 7.49 4.41 -2.56
C CYS A 174 8.08 4.64 -3.96
N ARG A 175 9.34 5.08 -4.05
CA ARG A 175 10.06 5.12 -5.31
C ARG A 175 10.11 3.73 -5.93
N LYS A 176 9.76 3.63 -7.23
CA LYS A 176 9.75 2.36 -7.94
C LYS A 176 11.12 1.67 -7.94
N GLU A 177 12.20 2.43 -7.98
CA GLU A 177 13.56 1.88 -7.94
C GLU A 177 13.82 0.97 -6.73
N LEU A 178 13.19 1.24 -5.57
CA LEU A 178 13.28 0.39 -4.38
C LEU A 178 12.56 -0.96 -4.57
N TYR A 179 11.45 -0.97 -5.30
CA TYR A 179 10.80 -2.20 -5.73
C TYR A 179 11.61 -2.95 -6.79
N ASP A 180 12.26 -2.24 -7.71
CA ASP A 180 13.12 -2.86 -8.72
C ASP A 180 14.32 -3.57 -8.10
N GLU A 181 14.88 -3.01 -7.02
CA GLU A 181 15.92 -3.67 -6.25
C GLU A 181 15.40 -4.90 -5.51
N LEU A 182 14.23 -4.80 -4.88
CA LEU A 182 13.57 -5.94 -4.24
C LEU A 182 13.33 -7.08 -5.25
N LEU A 183 12.85 -6.75 -6.46
CA LEU A 183 12.59 -7.74 -7.51
C LEU A 183 13.85 -8.49 -7.97
N LYS A 184 15.05 -7.89 -7.87
CA LYS A 184 16.31 -8.56 -8.19
C LYS A 184 16.72 -9.58 -7.12
N ASP A 185 16.36 -9.33 -5.85
CA ASP A 185 16.76 -10.15 -4.71
C ASP A 185 15.73 -11.24 -4.36
N VAL A 186 14.56 -11.24 -5.04
CA VAL A 186 13.51 -12.22 -4.76
C VAL A 186 13.97 -13.62 -5.14
N THR A 187 14.37 -14.38 -4.13
CA THR A 187 14.46 -15.83 -4.22
C THR A 187 13.08 -16.45 -4.04
N SER A 188 12.79 -17.52 -4.75
CA SER A 188 11.47 -18.18 -4.86
C SER A 188 10.94 -18.85 -3.57
N SER A 189 11.40 -18.44 -2.40
CA SER A 189 11.01 -19.04 -1.13
C SER A 189 9.70 -18.42 -0.61
N SER A 190 8.73 -19.30 -0.30
CA SER A 190 7.45 -18.94 0.31
C SER A 190 7.53 -19.06 1.83
N TYR A 191 7.71 -17.97 2.55
CA TYR A 191 7.62 -17.91 4.00
C TYR A 191 6.38 -17.13 4.45
N VAL A 192 5.82 -17.50 5.58
CA VAL A 192 4.82 -16.70 6.31
C VAL A 192 5.49 -15.39 6.74
N TYR A 193 4.79 -14.25 6.69
CA TYR A 193 5.31 -12.88 6.98
C TYR A 193 6.28 -12.29 5.95
N GLN A 194 6.22 -12.71 4.71
CA GLN A 194 7.09 -12.18 3.65
C GLN A 194 6.85 -10.71 3.34
N ASP A 195 5.63 -10.24 3.51
CA ASP A 195 5.28 -8.83 3.28
C ASP A 195 6.05 -7.91 4.23
N GLU A 196 6.25 -8.33 5.49
CA GLU A 196 7.06 -7.60 6.47
C GLU A 196 8.54 -7.60 6.08
N VAL A 197 9.06 -8.72 5.60
CA VAL A 197 10.46 -8.83 5.16
C VAL A 197 10.72 -7.92 3.96
N ASP A 198 9.84 -7.94 2.96
CA ASP A 198 9.94 -7.08 1.78
C ASP A 198 9.87 -5.59 2.18
N PHE A 199 9.00 -5.26 3.13
CA PHE A 199 8.89 -3.93 3.68
C PHE A 199 10.18 -3.44 4.36
N PHE A 200 10.78 -4.29 5.24
CA PHE A 200 12.08 -3.97 5.85
C PHE A 200 13.19 -3.83 4.81
N PHE A 201 13.19 -4.66 3.79
CA PHE A 201 14.13 -4.57 2.69
C PHE A 201 14.03 -3.20 1.98
N ILE A 202 12.82 -2.75 1.67
CA ILE A 202 12.56 -1.46 1.05
C ILE A 202 12.99 -0.32 1.97
N LEU A 203 12.63 -0.37 3.26
CA LEU A 203 13.02 0.64 4.24
C LEU A 203 14.53 0.79 4.36
N LEU A 204 15.25 -0.32 4.51
CA LEU A 204 16.71 -0.31 4.70
C LEU A 204 17.47 0.29 3.52
N ARG A 205 16.87 0.34 2.33
CA ARG A 205 17.45 0.92 1.11
C ARG A 205 17.04 2.37 0.87
N ALA A 206 15.98 2.82 1.51
CA ALA A 206 15.56 4.21 1.40
C ALA A 206 16.55 5.16 2.09
N ASN A 207 16.84 6.29 1.48
CA ASN A 207 17.65 7.34 2.10
C ASN A 207 16.79 8.20 3.03
N ARG A 208 15.54 8.46 2.63
CA ARG A 208 14.64 9.39 3.31
C ARG A 208 13.23 8.82 3.39
N VAL A 209 12.71 8.73 4.60
CA VAL A 209 11.35 8.26 4.92
C VAL A 209 10.59 9.37 5.61
N ALA A 210 9.51 9.83 5.01
CA ALA A 210 8.60 10.84 5.57
C ALA A 210 7.27 10.20 5.96
N PHE A 211 6.43 11.00 6.62
CA PHE A 211 5.12 10.62 7.11
C PHE A 211 4.08 11.62 6.63
N SER A 212 2.85 11.15 6.41
CA SER A 212 1.74 11.97 5.96
C SER A 212 0.49 11.68 6.80
N ASP A 213 -0.34 12.70 6.97
CA ASP A 213 -1.68 12.59 7.53
C ASP A 213 -2.70 11.99 6.54
N ALA A 214 -2.24 11.50 5.39
CA ALA A 214 -3.05 10.78 4.43
C ALA A 214 -3.67 9.54 5.08
N LYS A 215 -5.01 9.48 5.09
CA LYS A 215 -5.72 8.46 5.84
C LYS A 215 -5.92 7.19 5.02
N TYR A 216 -5.36 6.08 5.51
CA TYR A 216 -5.62 4.73 5.05
C TYR A 216 -6.50 4.01 6.07
N THR A 217 -7.61 3.43 5.66
CA THR A 217 -8.53 2.71 6.54
C THR A 217 -8.40 1.21 6.31
N TYR A 218 -7.84 0.53 7.30
CA TYR A 218 -7.74 -0.92 7.37
C TYR A 218 -8.95 -1.47 8.13
N PHE A 219 -9.69 -2.38 7.51
CA PHE A 219 -10.81 -3.05 8.16
C PHE A 219 -10.36 -4.36 8.77
N LYS A 220 -10.58 -4.49 10.09
CA LYS A 220 -10.35 -5.76 10.77
C LYS A 220 -11.32 -6.82 10.22
N ASN A 221 -10.76 -7.80 9.54
CA ASN A 221 -11.51 -8.94 9.02
C ASN A 221 -11.17 -10.18 9.84
N ASP A 222 -12.18 -10.81 10.47
CA ASP A 222 -11.99 -12.04 11.26
C ASP A 222 -11.56 -13.25 10.40
N ASN A 223 -11.71 -13.14 9.06
CA ASN A 223 -11.25 -14.12 8.07
C ASN A 223 -9.92 -13.72 7.40
N SER A 224 -9.23 -12.71 7.91
CA SER A 224 -7.90 -12.30 7.38
C SER A 224 -6.93 -13.48 7.49
N VAL A 225 -6.12 -13.67 6.44
CA VAL A 225 -5.06 -14.69 6.41
C VAL A 225 -4.03 -14.48 7.51
N THR A 226 -3.92 -13.25 8.00
CA THR A 226 -3.09 -12.90 9.16
C THR A 226 -4.00 -12.47 10.30
N PRO A 227 -4.31 -13.35 11.27
CA PRO A 227 -4.95 -12.91 12.49
C PRO A 227 -4.02 -11.90 13.16
N VAL A 228 -4.48 -10.66 13.28
CA VAL A 228 -3.76 -9.62 14.04
C VAL A 228 -3.79 -10.04 15.51
N SER A 229 -2.89 -10.94 15.90
CA SER A 229 -2.70 -11.30 17.29
C SER A 229 -1.87 -10.19 17.96
N TYR A 230 -2.52 -9.07 18.28
CA TYR A 230 -1.99 -8.12 19.27
C TYR A 230 -2.13 -8.72 20.67
N THR A 231 -1.71 -9.94 20.88
CA THR A 231 -1.65 -10.53 22.20
C THR A 231 -0.28 -10.22 22.80
N HIS A 232 -0.29 -9.14 23.60
CA HIS A 232 0.46 -8.99 24.84
C HIS A 232 1.93 -9.44 24.86
N LEU A 233 2.82 -8.47 24.63
CA LEU A 233 4.03 -8.43 25.44
C LEU A 233 3.80 -7.37 26.54
N THR A 234 3.20 -7.81 27.64
CA THR A 234 3.29 -7.11 28.94
C THR A 234 4.71 -7.24 29.47
#